data_6553097169d32ffb712b45224e158b49
#
_entry.id   6553097169d32ffb712b45224e158b49
#
_cell.length_a   1.000
_cell.length_b   1.000
_cell.length_c   1.000
_cell.angle_alpha   90.00
_cell.angle_beta   90.00
_cell.angle_gamma   90.00
#
_symmetry.space_group_name_H-M   'P 1'
#
loop_
_entity.id
_entity.type
_entity.pdbx_description
1 polymer ?
#
loop_
_entity_poly.entity_id
_entity_poly.type
_entity_poly.pdbx_seq_one_letter_code
_entity_poly.pdbx_strand_id
1 'polypeptide(L)'
;MEKVEINKQARLSEHLTSSSVATLGNLSELNCTRLSPHFTLAEMCKTSAKTADGRSAQGDALLAKNIPSHVHIENLTRLCGWLEMLRDEWNRRYGEGDDPIIINSGYRSEAVNKAVGGVKGSNHLIGCAADIRVAGMEQALRYAVILLDISDESQEDFDELLLERSPKGSYWLHFAVRPAGNRRKVAFLRA
;
A
#
# COMPACT_ATOMS: atom_id res chain seq x y z
N MET A 1 12.26 11.50 -29.12
CA MET A 1 11.41 11.08 -27.98
C MET A 1 12.31 10.21 -27.10
N GLU A 2 12.84 10.83 -26.04
CA GLU A 2 13.77 10.19 -25.10
C GLU A 2 13.03 9.16 -24.27
N LYS A 3 13.59 7.95 -24.19
CA LYS A 3 13.16 6.90 -23.28
C LYS A 3 13.41 7.43 -21.87
N VAL A 4 12.34 7.80 -21.16
CA VAL A 4 12.40 8.15 -19.75
C VAL A 4 12.94 6.93 -19.00
N GLU A 5 14.11 7.12 -18.40
CA GLU A 5 14.86 6.09 -17.67
C GLU A 5 14.05 5.53 -16.50
N ILE A 6 13.41 4.38 -16.73
CA ILE A 6 12.85 3.51 -15.68
C ILE A 6 13.96 2.91 -14.81
N ASN A 7 15.21 3.29 -15.05
CA ASN A 7 16.40 2.78 -14.36
C ASN A 7 16.69 3.44 -13.00
N LYS A 8 15.79 4.29 -12.48
CA LYS A 8 15.93 4.87 -11.13
C LYS A 8 15.56 3.90 -9.99
N GLN A 9 14.71 2.93 -10.25
CA GLN A 9 14.29 1.96 -9.22
C GLN A 9 15.38 0.92 -8.89
N ALA A 10 16.23 0.57 -9.84
CA ALA A 10 17.35 -0.34 -9.59
C ALA A 10 18.41 0.28 -8.65
N ARG A 11 18.52 1.60 -8.58
CA ARG A 11 19.47 2.31 -7.70
C ARG A 11 19.00 2.45 -6.25
N LEU A 12 17.70 2.30 -5.97
CA LEU A 12 17.17 2.32 -4.61
C LEU A 12 17.41 1.00 -3.87
N SER A 13 17.56 -0.11 -4.61
CA SER A 13 17.88 -1.41 -4.01
C SER A 13 19.35 -1.54 -3.57
N GLU A 14 20.26 -0.75 -4.13
CA GLU A 14 21.70 -0.81 -3.82
C GLU A 14 22.08 -0.09 -2.52
N HIS A 15 21.22 0.77 -1.97
CA HIS A 15 21.47 1.45 -0.70
C HIS A 15 20.94 0.71 0.54
N LEU A 16 20.25 -0.41 0.36
CA LEU A 16 19.92 -1.34 1.43
C LEU A 16 21.02 -2.42 1.55
N THR A 17 22.26 -1.98 1.73
CA THR A 17 23.37 -2.90 2.02
C THR A 17 23.12 -3.60 3.35
N SER A 18 23.20 -4.87 3.26
CA SER A 18 23.45 -6.02 4.16
C SER A 18 23.90 -5.78 5.61
N SER A 19 23.56 -4.70 6.30
CA SER A 19 24.08 -4.45 7.64
C SER A 19 23.07 -3.93 8.65
N SER A 20 21.82 -4.32 8.60
CA SER A 20 20.89 -4.13 9.73
C SER A 20 19.62 -4.97 9.54
N VAL A 21 19.75 -6.28 9.34
CA VAL A 21 18.63 -7.21 9.57
C VAL A 21 18.57 -7.48 11.08
N ALA A 22 18.46 -6.41 11.86
CA ALA A 22 17.97 -6.51 13.22
C ALA A 22 16.46 -6.70 13.13
N THR A 23 15.98 -7.77 13.70
CA THR A 23 14.55 -7.95 14.01
C THR A 23 13.98 -6.62 14.47
N LEU A 24 13.01 -6.06 13.74
CA LEU A 24 12.35 -4.82 14.14
C LEU A 24 11.78 -5.04 15.55
N GLY A 25 12.51 -4.56 16.55
CA GLY A 25 12.26 -4.91 17.95
C GLY A 25 11.23 -4.00 18.63
N ASN A 26 10.90 -2.84 18.02
CA ASN A 26 9.96 -1.93 18.65
C ASN A 26 9.27 -0.98 17.66
N LEU A 27 8.16 -0.38 18.12
CA LEU A 27 7.33 0.58 17.37
C LEU A 27 8.09 1.86 16.95
N SER A 28 9.20 2.21 17.62
CA SER A 28 9.98 3.40 17.25
C SER A 28 10.75 3.21 15.96
N GLU A 29 11.19 1.99 15.66
CA GLU A 29 11.88 1.66 14.41
C GLU A 29 10.93 1.72 13.20
N LEU A 30 9.67 1.31 13.38
CA LEU A 30 8.64 1.45 12.35
C LEU A 30 8.45 2.92 11.93
N ASN A 31 8.50 3.85 12.88
CA ASN A 31 8.26 5.27 12.62
C ASN A 31 9.41 5.95 11.86
N CYS A 32 10.62 5.41 11.94
CA CYS A 32 11.82 5.99 11.31
C CYS A 32 12.14 5.37 9.95
N THR A 33 11.56 4.19 9.63
CA THR A 33 11.87 3.47 8.38
C THR A 33 11.06 4.04 7.22
N ARG A 34 11.75 4.60 6.23
CA ARG A 34 11.16 4.99 4.95
C ARG A 34 11.21 3.83 3.96
N LEU A 35 10.10 3.61 3.26
CA LEU A 35 10.00 2.64 2.16
C LEU A 35 10.23 3.32 0.80
N SER A 36 9.90 4.61 0.73
CA SER A 36 10.08 5.46 -0.45
C SER A 36 10.10 6.93 -0.01
N PRO A 37 10.30 7.90 -0.91
CA PRO A 37 10.35 9.33 -0.57
C PRO A 37 9.16 9.84 0.24
N HIS A 38 7.93 9.35 -0.01
CA HIS A 38 6.72 9.85 0.64
C HIS A 38 6.01 8.82 1.52
N PHE A 39 6.44 7.53 1.52
CA PHE A 39 5.80 6.49 2.31
C PHE A 39 6.73 5.91 3.37
N THR A 40 6.20 5.77 4.59
CA THR A 40 6.90 5.18 5.74
C THR A 40 6.35 3.81 6.08
N LEU A 41 7.18 2.99 6.73
CA LEU A 41 6.76 1.67 7.20
C LEU A 41 5.63 1.77 8.23
N ALA A 42 5.66 2.77 9.11
CA ALA A 42 4.60 3.02 10.08
C ALA A 42 3.24 3.28 9.42
N GLU A 43 3.22 4.08 8.35
CA GLU A 43 2.01 4.34 7.59
C GLU A 43 1.48 3.06 6.93
N MET A 44 2.36 2.26 6.32
CA MET A 44 1.99 0.99 5.68
C MET A 44 1.61 -0.12 6.66
N CYS A 45 1.93 0.00 7.94
CA CYS A 45 1.51 -0.91 9.01
C CYS A 45 0.35 -0.36 9.86
N LYS A 46 -0.16 0.82 9.52
CA LYS A 46 -1.30 1.43 10.23
C LYS A 46 -2.55 0.56 10.07
N THR A 47 -3.34 0.46 11.12
CA THR A 47 -4.61 -0.27 11.10
C THR A 47 -5.71 0.49 11.83
N SER A 48 -6.92 0.40 11.30
CA SER A 48 -8.15 0.85 11.96
C SER A 48 -8.87 -0.27 12.71
N ALA A 49 -8.28 -1.48 12.76
CA ALA A 49 -8.85 -2.59 13.50
C ALA A 49 -9.09 -2.23 14.96
N LYS A 50 -10.20 -2.71 15.51
CA LYS A 50 -10.52 -2.56 16.92
C LYS A 50 -10.22 -3.87 17.64
N THR A 51 -9.77 -3.78 18.88
CA THR A 51 -9.68 -4.94 19.77
C THR A 51 -11.09 -5.45 20.14
N ALA A 52 -11.19 -6.67 20.66
CA ALA A 52 -12.46 -7.30 21.03
C ALA A 52 -13.30 -6.46 22.03
N ASP A 53 -12.66 -5.58 22.80
CA ASP A 53 -13.28 -4.63 23.72
C ASP A 53 -13.68 -3.28 23.06
N GLY A 54 -13.55 -3.18 21.73
CA GLY A 54 -13.94 -2.00 20.95
C GLY A 54 -12.94 -0.85 20.95
N ARG A 55 -11.77 -0.99 21.60
CA ARG A 55 -10.72 0.01 21.60
C ARG A 55 -9.98 0.06 20.27
N SER A 56 -9.46 1.22 19.92
CA SER A 56 -8.63 1.36 18.73
C SER A 56 -7.32 0.59 18.90
N ALA A 57 -6.98 -0.25 17.95
CA ALA A 57 -5.72 -1.00 17.95
C ALA A 57 -4.46 -0.12 17.91
N GLN A 58 -4.59 1.18 17.69
CA GLN A 58 -3.50 2.15 17.58
C GLN A 58 -2.75 2.41 18.90
N GLY A 59 -3.30 1.99 20.04
CA GLY A 59 -2.66 2.09 21.35
C GLY A 59 -2.33 0.74 22.01
N ASP A 60 -2.64 -0.40 21.35
CA ASP A 60 -2.76 -1.68 22.02
C ASP A 60 -1.97 -2.84 21.39
N ALA A 61 -1.98 -3.97 22.08
CA ALA A 61 -1.33 -5.25 21.77
C ALA A 61 -1.54 -5.77 20.32
N LEU A 62 -2.53 -5.26 19.58
CA LEU A 62 -2.76 -5.67 18.20
C LEU A 62 -1.82 -4.95 17.23
N LEU A 63 -1.53 -3.65 17.46
CA LEU A 63 -0.54 -2.91 16.69
C LEU A 63 0.88 -3.47 16.95
N ALA A 64 1.17 -3.82 18.20
CA ALA A 64 2.43 -4.49 18.55
C ALA A 64 2.61 -5.86 17.87
N LYS A 65 1.51 -6.46 17.38
CA LYS A 65 1.52 -7.72 16.59
C LYS A 65 1.52 -7.48 15.08
N ASN A 66 1.40 -6.24 14.62
CA ASN A 66 1.39 -5.89 13.20
C ASN A 66 2.78 -5.53 12.68
N ILE A 67 3.78 -6.33 13.05
CA ILE A 67 5.18 -6.13 12.69
C ILE A 67 5.48 -6.96 11.44
N PRO A 68 5.87 -6.33 10.31
CA PRO A 68 6.20 -7.03 9.08
C PRO A 68 7.57 -7.72 9.18
N SER A 69 7.73 -8.86 8.52
CA SER A 69 9.03 -9.47 8.29
C SER A 69 9.77 -8.76 7.15
N HIS A 70 11.05 -9.09 6.95
CA HIS A 70 11.88 -8.56 5.86
C HIS A 70 11.21 -8.74 4.47
N VAL A 71 10.67 -9.92 4.18
CA VAL A 71 9.96 -10.19 2.91
C VAL A 71 8.73 -9.30 2.75
N HIS A 72 8.00 -9.03 3.83
CA HIS A 72 6.87 -8.10 3.78
C HIS A 72 7.32 -6.66 3.50
N ILE A 73 8.47 -6.25 4.04
CA ILE A 73 9.06 -4.92 3.82
C ILE A 73 9.49 -4.78 2.35
N GLU A 74 10.11 -5.79 1.76
CA GLU A 74 10.46 -5.80 0.33
C GLU A 74 9.21 -5.66 -0.56
N ASN A 75 8.14 -6.38 -0.23
CA ASN A 75 6.88 -6.29 -0.96
C ASN A 75 6.24 -4.90 -0.81
N LEU A 76 6.24 -4.35 0.41
CA LEU A 76 5.75 -3.00 0.68
C LEU A 76 6.57 -1.94 -0.07
N THR A 77 7.89 -2.10 -0.16
CA THR A 77 8.76 -1.19 -0.91
C THR A 77 8.40 -1.19 -2.40
N ARG A 78 8.16 -2.38 -2.98
CA ARG A 78 7.69 -2.50 -4.37
C ARG A 78 6.34 -1.80 -4.57
N LEU A 79 5.39 -2.03 -3.67
CA LEU A 79 4.08 -1.39 -3.70
C LEU A 79 4.20 0.14 -3.58
N CYS A 80 5.07 0.64 -2.68
CA CYS A 80 5.32 2.07 -2.54
C CYS A 80 5.88 2.70 -3.82
N GLY A 81 6.67 1.97 -4.62
CA GLY A 81 7.09 2.45 -5.94
C GLY A 81 5.91 2.79 -6.86
N TRP A 82 4.89 1.95 -6.89
CA TRP A 82 3.65 2.23 -7.65
C TRP A 82 2.85 3.38 -7.06
N LEU A 83 2.81 3.50 -5.74
CA LEU A 83 2.12 4.59 -5.05
C LEU A 83 2.82 5.95 -5.28
N GLU A 84 4.15 5.96 -5.41
CA GLU A 84 4.90 7.17 -5.82
C GLU A 84 4.53 7.58 -7.25
N MET A 85 4.49 6.65 -8.19
CA MET A 85 4.07 6.93 -9.57
C MET A 85 2.63 7.46 -9.62
N LEU A 86 1.72 6.85 -8.84
CA LEU A 86 0.35 7.34 -8.70
C LEU A 86 0.32 8.78 -8.16
N ARG A 87 1.14 9.08 -7.14
CA ARG A 87 1.22 10.41 -6.54
C ARG A 87 1.73 11.45 -7.52
N ASP A 88 2.79 11.14 -8.24
CA ASP A 88 3.38 12.04 -9.24
C ASP A 88 2.38 12.33 -10.37
N GLU A 89 1.73 11.28 -10.92
CA GLU A 89 0.74 11.43 -11.98
C GLU A 89 -0.54 12.13 -11.50
N TRP A 90 -0.98 11.87 -10.26
CA TRP A 90 -2.10 12.61 -9.68
C TRP A 90 -1.79 14.10 -9.59
N ASN A 91 -0.65 14.47 -9.03
CA ASN A 91 -0.25 15.86 -8.89
C ASN A 91 -0.05 16.54 -10.26
N ARG A 92 0.47 15.82 -11.24
CA ARG A 92 0.64 16.33 -12.60
C ARG A 92 -0.69 16.58 -13.31
N ARG A 93 -1.68 15.70 -13.13
CA ARG A 93 -2.96 15.75 -13.88
C ARG A 93 -4.04 16.57 -13.18
N TYR A 94 -4.11 16.51 -11.86
CA TYR A 94 -5.26 16.97 -11.07
C TYR A 94 -4.89 17.71 -9.79
N GLY A 95 -3.65 17.61 -9.32
CA GLY A 95 -3.22 18.21 -8.06
C GLY A 95 -3.09 19.73 -8.14
N GLU A 96 -3.32 20.38 -7.00
CA GLU A 96 -3.11 21.83 -6.83
C GLU A 96 -1.73 22.13 -6.23
N GLY A 97 -0.86 21.14 -6.08
CA GLY A 97 0.47 21.25 -5.48
C GLY A 97 1.06 19.89 -5.14
N ASP A 98 1.29 19.63 -3.87
CA ASP A 98 1.93 18.42 -3.35
C ASP A 98 0.91 17.53 -2.63
N ASP A 99 -0.17 17.14 -3.31
CA ASP A 99 -1.26 16.35 -2.73
C ASP A 99 -0.77 14.95 -2.33
N PRO A 100 -1.00 14.52 -1.09
CA PRO A 100 -0.58 13.20 -0.63
C PRO A 100 -1.54 12.10 -1.10
N ILE A 101 -1.01 10.91 -1.37
CA ILE A 101 -1.78 9.67 -1.44
C ILE A 101 -1.90 9.11 -0.02
N ILE A 102 -3.11 9.01 0.51
CA ILE A 102 -3.35 8.62 1.90
C ILE A 102 -3.68 7.13 1.99
N ILE A 103 -2.94 6.41 2.80
CA ILE A 103 -3.13 4.96 3.01
C ILE A 103 -3.98 4.72 4.25
N ASN A 104 -5.09 4.00 4.07
CA ASN A 104 -5.95 3.56 5.17
C ASN A 104 -5.43 2.26 5.81
N SER A 105 -4.85 1.36 5.02
CA SER A 105 -4.32 0.08 5.45
C SER A 105 -3.32 -0.45 4.42
N GLY A 106 -2.16 -0.91 4.87
CA GLY A 106 -1.18 -1.64 4.07
C GLY A 106 -1.03 -3.07 4.60
N TYR A 107 0.14 -3.41 5.16
CA TYR A 107 0.38 -4.73 5.76
C TYR A 107 -0.60 -5.04 6.90
N ARG A 108 -1.07 -6.28 6.93
CA ARG A 108 -1.90 -6.84 8.02
C ARG A 108 -1.33 -8.17 8.46
N SER A 109 -0.95 -8.30 9.72
CA SER A 109 -0.70 -9.61 10.32
C SER A 109 -1.99 -10.45 10.31
N GLU A 110 -1.90 -11.76 10.49
CA GLU A 110 -3.06 -12.64 10.57
C GLU A 110 -4.09 -12.18 11.63
N ALA A 111 -3.59 -11.70 12.78
CA ALA A 111 -4.43 -11.19 13.86
C ALA A 111 -5.21 -9.95 13.43
N VAL A 112 -4.54 -9.00 12.76
CA VAL A 112 -5.18 -7.79 12.23
C VAL A 112 -6.15 -8.14 11.11
N ASN A 113 -5.74 -8.99 10.16
CA ASN A 113 -6.60 -9.40 9.05
C ASN A 113 -7.88 -10.08 9.53
N LYS A 114 -7.79 -10.94 10.53
CA LYS A 114 -8.95 -11.58 11.18
C LYS A 114 -9.85 -10.55 11.87
N ALA A 115 -9.25 -9.57 12.57
CA ALA A 115 -10.01 -8.54 13.30
C ALA A 115 -10.82 -7.61 12.38
N VAL A 116 -10.34 -7.36 11.15
CA VAL A 116 -11.06 -6.56 10.15
C VAL A 116 -11.96 -7.39 9.23
N GLY A 117 -12.06 -8.72 9.43
CA GLY A 117 -12.87 -9.59 8.58
C GLY A 117 -12.25 -9.91 7.22
N GLY A 118 -10.94 -9.74 7.07
CA GLY A 118 -10.24 -9.98 5.81
C GLY A 118 -10.17 -11.47 5.44
N VAL A 119 -10.08 -11.75 4.13
CA VAL A 119 -10.00 -13.13 3.61
C VAL A 119 -8.62 -13.76 3.89
N LYS A 120 -8.56 -15.10 4.00
CA LYS A 120 -7.34 -15.85 4.31
C LYS A 120 -6.22 -15.68 3.26
N GLY A 121 -6.55 -15.44 2.01
CA GLY A 121 -5.57 -15.24 0.91
C GLY A 121 -5.32 -13.77 0.57
N SER A 122 -5.58 -12.85 1.50
CA SER A 122 -5.44 -11.41 1.26
C SER A 122 -4.01 -11.00 0.94
N ASN A 123 -3.84 -10.16 -0.07
CA ASN A 123 -2.56 -9.55 -0.43
C ASN A 123 -1.99 -8.66 0.69
N HIS A 124 -2.81 -8.16 1.61
CA HIS A 124 -2.35 -7.45 2.80
C HIS A 124 -1.50 -8.31 3.74
N LEU A 125 -1.79 -9.63 3.84
CA LEU A 125 -1.04 -10.56 4.69
C LEU A 125 0.42 -10.72 4.29
N ILE A 126 0.71 -10.54 3.02
CA ILE A 126 2.06 -10.68 2.45
C ILE A 126 2.71 -9.33 2.13
N GLY A 127 2.12 -8.21 2.57
CA GLY A 127 2.63 -6.86 2.30
C GLY A 127 2.52 -6.39 0.85
N CYS A 128 1.63 -6.99 0.07
CA CYS A 128 1.49 -6.71 -1.36
C CYS A 128 0.28 -5.82 -1.70
N ALA A 129 -0.45 -5.29 -0.71
CA ALA A 129 -1.64 -4.48 -0.96
C ALA A 129 -1.72 -3.24 -0.07
N ALA A 130 -2.39 -2.21 -0.61
CA ALA A 130 -2.80 -1.02 0.12
C ALA A 130 -4.25 -0.66 -0.19
N ASP A 131 -4.98 -0.24 0.86
CA ASP A 131 -6.27 0.41 0.75
C ASP A 131 -6.06 1.93 0.74
N ILE A 132 -6.27 2.56 -0.40
CA ILE A 132 -6.02 3.98 -0.66
C ILE A 132 -7.30 4.75 -0.33
N ARG A 133 -7.18 5.79 0.51
CA ARG A 133 -8.29 6.71 0.79
C ARG A 133 -8.64 7.51 -0.44
N VAL A 134 -9.95 7.69 -0.67
CA VAL A 134 -10.48 8.58 -1.70
C VAL A 134 -11.60 9.44 -1.14
N ALA A 135 -11.78 10.64 -1.68
CA ALA A 135 -12.85 11.56 -1.30
C ALA A 135 -14.23 11.07 -1.82
N GLY A 136 -14.24 10.22 -2.84
CA GLY A 136 -15.45 9.64 -3.44
C GLY A 136 -15.14 8.82 -4.67
N MET A 137 -16.20 8.42 -5.38
CA MET A 137 -16.07 7.57 -6.56
C MET A 137 -15.26 8.24 -7.68
N GLU A 138 -15.41 9.54 -7.89
CA GLU A 138 -14.69 10.26 -8.95
C GLU A 138 -13.17 10.18 -8.75
N GLN A 139 -12.68 10.47 -7.55
CA GLN A 139 -11.25 10.37 -7.25
C GLN A 139 -10.76 8.93 -7.36
N ALA A 140 -11.56 7.94 -6.90
CA ALA A 140 -11.22 6.53 -7.04
C ALA A 140 -11.06 6.11 -8.51
N LEU A 141 -11.96 6.57 -9.39
CA LEU A 141 -11.87 6.29 -10.82
C LEU A 141 -10.64 6.97 -11.45
N ARG A 142 -10.34 8.21 -11.09
CA ARG A 142 -9.13 8.91 -11.56
C ARG A 142 -7.86 8.18 -11.15
N TYR A 143 -7.76 7.72 -9.89
CA TYR A 143 -6.63 6.90 -9.42
C TYR A 143 -6.53 5.58 -10.18
N ALA A 144 -7.67 4.91 -10.41
CA ALA A 144 -7.71 3.66 -11.16
C ALA A 144 -7.21 3.85 -12.61
N VAL A 145 -7.64 4.93 -13.30
CA VAL A 145 -7.17 5.25 -14.65
C VAL A 145 -5.66 5.50 -14.66
N ILE A 146 -5.14 6.27 -13.70
CA ILE A 146 -3.70 6.53 -13.60
C ILE A 146 -2.93 5.21 -13.42
N LEU A 147 -3.37 4.32 -12.54
CA LEU A 147 -2.71 3.02 -12.30
C LEU A 147 -2.76 2.10 -13.53
N LEU A 148 -3.84 2.15 -14.29
CA LEU A 148 -3.95 1.43 -15.58
C LEU A 148 -2.98 2.01 -16.61
N ASP A 149 -2.92 3.35 -16.75
CA ASP A 149 -1.97 4.02 -17.64
C ASP A 149 -0.52 3.66 -17.27
N ILE A 150 -0.17 3.71 -15.97
CA ILE A 150 1.16 3.32 -15.47
C ILE A 150 1.48 1.88 -15.87
N SER A 151 0.55 0.94 -15.69
CA SER A 151 0.73 -0.46 -16.08
C SER A 151 0.94 -0.61 -17.58
N ASP A 152 0.15 0.08 -18.40
CA ASP A 152 0.25 0.00 -19.86
C ASP A 152 1.54 0.65 -20.39
N GLU A 153 1.97 1.76 -19.82
CA GLU A 153 3.20 2.46 -20.21
C GLU A 153 4.46 1.72 -19.76
N SER A 154 4.47 1.18 -18.54
CA SER A 154 5.63 0.45 -18.00
C SER A 154 5.73 -1.00 -18.50
N GLN A 155 4.65 -1.56 -19.04
CA GLN A 155 4.50 -2.99 -19.36
C GLN A 155 4.66 -3.89 -18.12
N GLU A 156 4.42 -3.34 -16.93
CA GLU A 156 4.37 -4.08 -15.67
C GLU A 156 2.93 -4.29 -15.22
N ASP A 157 2.59 -5.49 -14.76
CA ASP A 157 1.27 -5.81 -14.26
C ASP A 157 1.16 -5.65 -12.75
N PHE A 158 -0.05 -5.29 -12.31
CA PHE A 158 -0.49 -5.36 -10.92
C PHE A 158 -1.37 -6.61 -10.69
N ASP A 159 -1.56 -6.99 -9.43
CA ASP A 159 -2.39 -8.15 -9.10
C ASP A 159 -3.89 -7.78 -9.02
N GLU A 160 -4.23 -6.77 -8.23
CA GLU A 160 -5.62 -6.33 -8.02
C GLU A 160 -5.73 -4.79 -8.03
N LEU A 161 -6.74 -4.29 -8.72
CA LEU A 161 -7.20 -2.90 -8.71
C LEU A 161 -8.71 -2.93 -8.48
N LEU A 162 -9.12 -2.77 -7.22
CA LEU A 162 -10.51 -2.94 -6.83
C LEU A 162 -11.07 -1.62 -6.29
N LEU A 163 -12.12 -1.13 -6.91
CA LEU A 163 -12.93 -0.05 -6.33
C LEU A 163 -13.91 -0.68 -5.34
N GLU A 164 -13.76 -0.37 -4.08
CA GLU A 164 -14.57 -0.95 -3.01
C GLU A 164 -15.50 0.09 -2.38
N ARG A 165 -16.70 -0.36 -1.98
CA ARG A 165 -17.70 0.47 -1.33
C ARG A 165 -18.23 -0.21 -0.07
N SER A 166 -18.12 0.49 1.08
CA SER A 166 -18.71 0.03 2.33
C SER A 166 -20.26 0.07 2.30
N PRO A 167 -20.95 -0.67 3.18
CA PRO A 167 -22.39 -0.58 3.34
C PRO A 167 -22.87 0.83 3.71
N LYS A 168 -22.00 1.66 4.33
CA LYS A 168 -22.26 3.05 4.69
C LYS A 168 -22.01 4.05 3.56
N GLY A 169 -21.59 3.57 2.38
CA GLY A 169 -21.38 4.42 1.20
C GLY A 169 -19.99 5.00 1.04
N SER A 170 -19.04 4.74 1.95
CA SER A 170 -17.65 5.17 1.80
C SER A 170 -16.93 4.34 0.74
N TYR A 171 -16.07 4.98 -0.06
CA TYR A 171 -15.25 4.35 -1.07
C TYR A 171 -13.78 4.29 -0.66
N TRP A 172 -13.07 3.30 -1.15
CA TRP A 172 -11.62 3.24 -1.17
C TRP A 172 -11.16 2.47 -2.40
N LEU A 173 -9.91 2.65 -2.76
CA LEU A 173 -9.30 1.89 -3.84
C LEU A 173 -8.32 0.87 -3.23
N HIS A 174 -8.61 -0.42 -3.40
CA HIS A 174 -7.68 -1.49 -3.07
C HIS A 174 -6.75 -1.72 -4.26
N PHE A 175 -5.45 -1.62 -4.02
CA PHE A 175 -4.42 -1.84 -5.03
C PHE A 175 -3.39 -2.83 -4.54
N ALA A 176 -3.04 -3.82 -5.37
CA ALA A 176 -2.10 -4.87 -4.99
C ALA A 176 -1.11 -5.17 -6.11
N VAL A 177 0.18 -5.33 -5.73
CA VAL A 177 1.27 -5.72 -6.62
C VAL A 177 2.10 -6.82 -5.96
N ARG A 178 2.17 -7.99 -6.59
CA ARG A 178 2.98 -9.13 -6.14
C ARG A 178 4.37 -9.13 -6.80
N PRO A 179 5.35 -9.83 -6.21
CA PRO A 179 6.65 -10.02 -6.87
C PRO A 179 6.56 -10.83 -8.17
N ALA A 180 5.53 -11.67 -8.31
CA ALA A 180 5.25 -12.47 -9.50
C ALA A 180 3.79 -12.92 -9.54
N GLY A 181 3.31 -13.31 -10.73
CA GLY A 181 1.97 -13.88 -10.90
C GLY A 181 0.85 -12.86 -10.70
N ASN A 182 1.08 -11.63 -11.08
CA ASN A 182 0.09 -10.56 -11.10
C ASN A 182 -1.03 -10.89 -12.09
N ARG A 183 -2.29 -10.74 -11.67
CA ARG A 183 -3.48 -11.19 -12.43
C ARG A 183 -4.15 -10.08 -13.22
N ARG A 184 -3.73 -8.83 -13.05
CA ARG A 184 -4.38 -7.62 -13.61
C ARG A 184 -5.91 -7.63 -13.39
N LYS A 185 -6.34 -8.03 -12.21
CA LYS A 185 -7.77 -8.11 -11.86
C LYS A 185 -8.29 -6.72 -11.54
N VAL A 186 -9.27 -6.26 -12.32
CA VAL A 186 -9.98 -4.98 -12.10
C VAL A 186 -11.43 -5.28 -11.78
N ALA A 187 -11.96 -4.74 -10.69
CA ALA A 187 -13.36 -4.93 -10.31
C ALA A 187 -13.93 -3.81 -9.44
N PHE A 188 -15.26 -3.71 -9.40
CA PHE A 188 -16.01 -2.96 -8.40
C PHE A 188 -16.64 -3.93 -7.41
N LEU A 189 -16.37 -3.75 -6.12
CA LEU A 189 -16.86 -4.63 -5.06
C LEU A 189 -17.69 -3.83 -4.04
N ARG A 190 -18.74 -4.47 -3.55
CA ARG A 190 -19.46 -4.03 -2.34
C ARG A 190 -18.94 -4.87 -1.19
N ALA A 191 -18.25 -4.22 -0.27
CA ALA A 191 -17.72 -4.83 0.94
C ALA A 191 -18.78 -4.88 2.05
#